data_8bfffbe5096a13763f07dede94ce11c2
#
_entry.id   8bfffbe5096a13763f07dede94ce11c2
#
_cell.length_a   1.000
_cell.length_b   1.000
_cell.length_c   1.000
_cell.angle_alpha   90.00
_cell.angle_beta   90.00
_cell.angle_gamma   90.00
#
_symmetry.space_group_name_H-M   'P 1'
#
loop_
_entity.id
_entity.type
_entity.pdbx_description
1 polymer ?
#
loop_
_entity_poly.entity_id
_entity_poly.type
_entity_poly.pdbx_seq_one_letter_code
_entity_poly.pdbx_strand_id
1 'polypeptide(L)'
;MKKLLTLLLTCAMVLSLGLLAGCGQTDPGDANGDSQSAAETDGQNTDTNTGDLEKIVFTEDVRGYHWAPAYLAQTLGYFKEEGLDAEFQTIKGGDATAPVLSGDAQFCLKGVETSLMVNEGGQGMKILLSTTQKYPYQLIGATSQYSTLESLKGGVVAGGLSVNSGPYTFARACMANAGFSDEDVTITQMASAGYAAAIQAGELQGAVSTNPWSAKKLTDAGGVVIIDGTDGPTIKKIIGSESYELFTVMTSDNLIAQNPELVQKAVNAMTKAIQWMQTASAEEIAQNLLPLFDGAEEELQYDASYDKEHHVYTTDGYHTESGYEAAITLTKLAGGITKDLPADQTYDESFLANAWETLNK
;
A
#
# COMPACT_ATOMS: atom_id res chain seq x y z
N MET A 1 30.90 29.64 -37.99
CA MET A 1 32.35 29.45 -38.14
C MET A 1 32.89 28.60 -37.00
N LYS A 2 33.52 27.47 -37.41
CA LYS A 2 34.57 26.71 -36.70
C LYS A 2 34.21 26.16 -35.30
N LYS A 3 34.35 24.91 -34.95
CA LYS A 3 34.92 23.62 -35.40
C LYS A 3 34.85 22.74 -34.17
N LEU A 4 34.22 21.58 -34.32
CA LEU A 4 34.82 20.25 -34.11
C LEU A 4 35.97 20.17 -33.07
N LEU A 5 35.76 19.37 -32.02
CA LEU A 5 36.80 18.46 -31.55
C LEU A 5 36.17 17.16 -31.00
N THR A 6 36.34 16.15 -31.82
CA THR A 6 36.14 14.73 -31.52
C THR A 6 37.37 14.23 -30.78
N LEU A 7 37.23 13.47 -29.70
CA LEU A 7 38.30 12.60 -29.26
C LEU A 7 37.71 11.25 -28.82
N LEU A 8 37.98 10.27 -29.67
CA LEU A 8 37.90 8.83 -29.41
C LEU A 8 38.96 8.43 -28.38
N LEU A 9 38.60 7.56 -27.45
CA LEU A 9 39.58 6.65 -26.87
C LEU A 9 38.98 5.24 -26.80
N THR A 10 39.61 4.37 -27.56
CA THR A 10 39.35 2.93 -27.77
C THR A 10 40.08 2.09 -26.76
N CYS A 11 39.42 0.96 -26.42
CA CYS A 11 39.94 -0.40 -26.10
C CYS A 11 41.09 -0.62 -25.09
N ALA A 12 40.78 -1.49 -24.12
CA ALA A 12 41.64 -2.65 -23.90
C ALA A 12 40.84 -3.77 -23.15
N MET A 13 40.54 -4.83 -23.87
CA MET A 13 40.27 -6.17 -23.32
C MET A 13 41.57 -6.77 -22.81
N VAL A 14 41.52 -7.39 -21.64
CA VAL A 14 42.50 -8.45 -21.30
C VAL A 14 41.73 -9.63 -20.70
N LEU A 15 41.67 -10.70 -21.51
CA LEU A 15 41.39 -12.07 -21.07
C LEU A 15 42.56 -12.59 -20.22
N SER A 16 42.23 -13.27 -19.12
CA SER A 16 43.15 -14.26 -18.56
C SER A 16 42.35 -15.50 -18.11
N LEU A 17 42.45 -16.55 -18.92
CA LEU A 17 42.19 -17.93 -18.57
C LEU A 17 43.29 -18.43 -17.58
N GLY A 18 42.86 -19.18 -16.61
CA GLY A 18 43.76 -19.98 -15.77
C GLY A 18 43.04 -21.21 -15.23
N LEU A 19 43.15 -22.31 -15.99
CA LEU A 19 42.84 -23.66 -15.55
C LEU A 19 43.95 -24.16 -14.61
N LEU A 20 43.59 -24.84 -13.49
CA LEU A 20 44.38 -25.94 -12.97
C LEU A 20 43.49 -26.88 -12.14
N ALA A 21 43.50 -28.11 -12.58
CA ALA A 21 42.91 -29.28 -11.98
C ALA A 21 43.79 -29.81 -10.83
N GLY A 22 43.19 -30.49 -9.86
CA GLY A 22 43.89 -31.22 -8.82
C GLY A 22 42.96 -32.23 -8.15
N CYS A 23 43.01 -33.47 -8.62
CA CYS A 23 42.44 -34.65 -7.96
C CYS A 23 43.23 -35.03 -6.69
N GLY A 24 42.53 -35.57 -5.70
CA GLY A 24 43.12 -36.25 -4.56
C GLY A 24 42.08 -37.02 -3.76
N GLN A 25 42.01 -38.30 -4.04
CA GLN A 25 41.19 -39.35 -3.44
C GLN A 25 41.98 -40.01 -2.32
N THR A 26 41.35 -40.31 -1.17
CA THR A 26 41.54 -41.56 -0.40
C THR A 26 40.59 -41.68 0.79
N ASP A 27 39.83 -42.76 0.78
CA ASP A 27 39.15 -43.49 1.88
C ASP A 27 40.20 -44.41 2.61
N PRO A 28 39.82 -45.25 3.61
CA PRO A 28 38.71 -45.33 4.57
C PRO A 28 39.19 -45.69 6.00
N GLY A 29 38.27 -45.86 6.95
CA GLY A 29 38.55 -46.57 8.23
C GLY A 29 37.47 -46.37 9.32
N ASP A 30 36.58 -47.31 9.38
CA ASP A 30 36.03 -48.16 10.45
C ASP A 30 36.04 -47.69 11.92
N ALA A 31 34.93 -47.76 12.59
CA ALA A 31 34.37 -48.81 13.45
C ALA A 31 33.61 -48.29 14.69
N ASN A 32 32.38 -48.78 14.81
CA ASN A 32 31.67 -49.34 15.98
C ASN A 32 31.49 -48.56 17.31
N GLY A 33 30.25 -48.61 17.75
CA GLY A 33 29.92 -48.78 19.18
C GLY A 33 28.59 -48.21 19.65
N ASP A 34 27.55 -49.03 19.57
CA ASP A 34 26.54 -49.42 20.55
C ASP A 34 25.56 -48.39 21.19
N SER A 35 24.30 -48.65 20.85
CA SER A 35 23.09 -48.92 21.67
C SER A 35 22.82 -48.17 22.98
N GLN A 36 21.68 -47.50 23.09
CA GLN A 36 20.49 -47.87 23.88
C GLN A 36 19.49 -46.70 23.95
N SER A 37 18.27 -46.93 23.41
CA SER A 37 17.01 -47.24 24.04
C SER A 37 16.24 -46.08 24.70
N ALA A 38 15.13 -45.72 23.98
CA ALA A 38 13.75 -45.51 24.45
C ALA A 38 13.44 -44.41 25.46
N ALA A 39 12.66 -43.45 24.99
CA ALA A 39 11.38 -43.11 25.65
C ALA A 39 10.46 -42.45 24.62
N GLU A 40 9.39 -43.12 24.28
CA GLU A 40 8.22 -42.58 23.57
C GLU A 40 7.56 -41.53 24.46
N THR A 41 7.39 -40.33 23.95
CA THR A 41 6.38 -39.39 24.43
C THR A 41 5.52 -39.02 23.24
N ASP A 42 4.31 -39.46 23.32
CA ASP A 42 3.15 -39.16 22.51
C ASP A 42 2.98 -37.63 22.38
N GLY A 43 3.29 -37.07 21.22
CA GLY A 43 3.08 -35.70 20.89
C GLY A 43 2.22 -35.67 19.63
N GLN A 44 0.99 -35.24 19.80
CA GLN A 44 -0.01 -35.02 18.75
C GLN A 44 0.63 -34.45 17.49
N ASN A 45 0.64 -35.27 16.48
CA ASN A 45 1.02 -34.91 15.11
C ASN A 45 -0.16 -34.09 14.55
N THR A 46 -0.07 -32.77 14.60
CA THR A 46 -0.85 -31.95 13.70
C THR A 46 -0.22 -32.11 12.35
N ASP A 47 -0.82 -32.91 11.49
CA ASP A 47 -0.54 -33.03 10.06
C ASP A 47 -0.64 -31.63 9.44
N THR A 48 0.44 -30.86 9.44
CA THR A 48 0.61 -29.75 8.50
C THR A 48 0.88 -30.40 7.15
N ASN A 49 -0.11 -30.33 6.29
CA ASN A 49 0.00 -30.69 4.88
C ASN A 49 1.17 -29.89 4.27
N THR A 50 2.36 -30.52 4.14
CA THR A 50 3.53 -29.95 3.49
C THR A 50 3.46 -30.18 1.97
N GLY A 51 2.31 -29.91 1.33
CA GLY A 51 2.23 -29.68 -0.11
C GLY A 51 3.05 -28.42 -0.46
N ASP A 52 3.65 -28.40 -1.64
CA ASP A 52 4.32 -27.20 -2.14
C ASP A 52 3.32 -26.04 -2.16
N LEU A 53 3.64 -24.94 -1.44
CA LEU A 53 2.80 -23.75 -1.41
C LEU A 53 2.82 -23.08 -2.79
N GLU A 54 1.67 -22.64 -3.26
CA GLU A 54 1.56 -21.88 -4.51
C GLU A 54 2.05 -20.44 -4.30
N LYS A 55 3.09 -20.05 -5.06
CA LYS A 55 3.65 -18.70 -4.94
C LYS A 55 2.72 -17.65 -5.53
N ILE A 56 2.52 -16.58 -4.78
CA ILE A 56 1.79 -15.39 -5.24
C ILE A 56 2.61 -14.13 -4.94
N VAL A 57 2.54 -13.16 -5.84
CA VAL A 57 3.23 -11.89 -5.75
C VAL A 57 2.22 -10.75 -5.64
N PHE A 58 2.40 -9.93 -4.62
CA PHE A 58 1.76 -8.62 -4.47
C PHE A 58 2.76 -7.54 -4.85
N THR A 59 2.38 -6.63 -5.74
CA THR A 59 3.19 -5.46 -6.08
C THR A 59 2.65 -4.20 -5.42
N GLU A 60 3.54 -3.28 -5.09
CA GLU A 60 3.23 -1.99 -4.46
C GLU A 60 4.21 -0.92 -4.95
N ASP A 61 3.80 0.35 -5.07
CA ASP A 61 4.73 1.44 -5.41
C ASP A 61 5.57 1.84 -4.19
N VAL A 62 4.97 1.75 -3.01
CA VAL A 62 5.56 2.04 -1.71
C VAL A 62 4.95 1.10 -0.67
N ARG A 63 5.78 0.63 0.25
CA ARG A 63 5.27 -0.10 1.41
C ARG A 63 4.55 0.84 2.34
N GLY A 64 3.28 0.57 2.59
CA GLY A 64 2.44 1.45 3.41
C GLY A 64 1.54 0.64 4.35
N TYR A 65 1.56 0.97 5.61
CA TYR A 65 0.85 0.23 6.64
C TYR A 65 -0.69 0.20 6.47
N HIS A 66 -1.28 1.09 5.67
CA HIS A 66 -2.72 1.07 5.38
C HIS A 66 -3.20 -0.19 4.64
N TRP A 67 -2.28 -0.95 4.02
CA TRP A 67 -2.57 -2.29 3.50
C TRP A 67 -2.38 -3.39 4.54
N ALA A 68 -2.46 -3.06 5.84
CA ALA A 68 -2.25 -3.99 6.94
C ALA A 68 -2.96 -5.34 6.79
N PRO A 69 -4.23 -5.46 6.33
CA PRO A 69 -4.86 -6.77 6.14
C PRO A 69 -4.08 -7.73 5.24
N ALA A 70 -3.47 -7.23 4.15
CA ALA A 70 -2.66 -8.05 3.26
C ALA A 70 -1.35 -8.50 3.93
N TYR A 71 -0.66 -7.58 4.61
CA TYR A 71 0.60 -7.90 5.31
C TYR A 71 0.38 -8.82 6.51
N LEU A 72 -0.69 -8.58 7.28
CA LEU A 72 -1.06 -9.41 8.42
C LEU A 72 -1.47 -10.82 7.98
N ALA A 73 -2.13 -10.98 6.83
CA ALA A 73 -2.41 -12.29 6.28
C ALA A 73 -1.13 -13.11 6.03
N GLN A 74 -0.02 -12.45 5.67
CA GLN A 74 1.29 -13.10 5.55
C GLN A 74 1.90 -13.41 6.92
N THR A 75 2.02 -12.41 7.79
CA THR A 75 2.76 -12.54 9.05
C THR A 75 2.03 -13.42 10.07
N LEU A 76 0.70 -13.45 10.04
CA LEU A 76 -0.13 -14.36 10.85
C LEU A 76 -0.25 -15.77 10.25
N GLY A 77 0.27 -15.99 9.04
CA GLY A 77 0.29 -17.30 8.39
C GLY A 77 -0.99 -17.68 7.64
N TYR A 78 -1.97 -16.77 7.49
CA TYR A 78 -3.25 -17.08 6.85
C TYR A 78 -3.12 -17.42 5.37
N PHE A 79 -2.15 -16.85 4.63
CA PHE A 79 -1.85 -17.30 3.27
C PHE A 79 -1.38 -18.75 3.25
N LYS A 80 -0.55 -19.16 4.20
CA LYS A 80 -0.07 -20.55 4.28
C LYS A 80 -1.20 -21.53 4.61
N GLU A 81 -2.17 -21.13 5.44
CA GLU A 81 -3.36 -21.92 5.69
C GLU A 81 -4.20 -22.18 4.43
N GLU A 82 -4.20 -21.22 3.50
CA GLU A 82 -4.84 -21.34 2.19
C GLU A 82 -3.95 -22.02 1.12
N GLY A 83 -2.75 -22.50 1.51
CA GLY A 83 -1.80 -23.15 0.59
C GLY A 83 -0.99 -22.18 -0.27
N LEU A 84 -0.87 -20.90 0.13
CA LEU A 84 -0.20 -19.84 -0.61
C LEU A 84 1.09 -19.40 0.07
N ASP A 85 2.12 -19.08 -0.73
CA ASP A 85 3.36 -18.41 -0.32
C ASP A 85 3.38 -17.00 -0.91
N ALA A 86 3.00 -16.00 -0.09
CA ALA A 86 2.86 -14.61 -0.53
C ALA A 86 4.19 -13.86 -0.43
N GLU A 87 4.55 -13.15 -1.51
CA GLU A 87 5.69 -12.24 -1.58
C GLU A 87 5.22 -10.81 -1.88
N PHE A 88 5.76 -9.81 -1.18
CA PHE A 88 5.46 -8.39 -1.42
C PHE A 88 6.65 -7.69 -2.06
N GLN A 89 6.47 -7.15 -3.27
CA GLN A 89 7.50 -6.49 -4.07
C GLN A 89 7.22 -5.01 -4.25
N THR A 90 8.11 -4.16 -3.74
CA THR A 90 8.03 -2.71 -3.96
C THR A 90 8.67 -2.32 -5.29
N ILE A 91 7.89 -1.76 -6.21
CA ILE A 91 8.30 -1.33 -7.55
C ILE A 91 8.72 0.15 -7.49
N LYS A 92 9.95 0.40 -7.07
CA LYS A 92 10.48 1.76 -6.91
C LYS A 92 10.56 2.51 -8.23
N GLY A 93 9.84 3.63 -8.33
CA GLY A 93 9.85 4.50 -9.51
C GLY A 93 9.18 3.91 -10.75
N GLY A 94 8.48 2.78 -10.59
CA GLY A 94 7.70 2.12 -11.64
C GLY A 94 6.19 2.19 -11.36
N ASP A 95 5.47 1.40 -12.14
CA ASP A 95 4.01 1.21 -11.99
C ASP A 95 3.75 -0.20 -11.47
N ALA A 96 3.26 -0.31 -10.23
CA ALA A 96 2.96 -1.60 -9.60
C ALA A 96 1.79 -2.35 -10.28
N THR A 97 1.01 -1.70 -11.14
CA THR A 97 -0.06 -2.38 -11.91
C THR A 97 0.46 -3.15 -13.12
N ALA A 98 1.58 -2.70 -13.70
CA ALA A 98 2.11 -3.31 -14.93
C ALA A 98 2.42 -4.81 -14.79
N PRO A 99 3.06 -5.32 -13.72
CA PRO A 99 3.28 -6.75 -13.54
C PRO A 99 1.98 -7.56 -13.38
N VAL A 100 0.92 -6.96 -12.79
CA VAL A 100 -0.37 -7.62 -12.64
C VAL A 100 -1.10 -7.71 -13.97
N LEU A 101 -1.05 -6.66 -14.79
CA LEU A 101 -1.65 -6.63 -16.11
C LEU A 101 -0.93 -7.55 -17.11
N SER A 102 0.40 -7.73 -16.95
CA SER A 102 1.18 -8.70 -17.76
C SER A 102 1.05 -10.14 -17.28
N GLY A 103 0.60 -10.37 -16.03
CA GLY A 103 0.53 -11.70 -15.41
C GLY A 103 1.79 -12.13 -14.66
N ASP A 104 2.79 -11.25 -14.55
CA ASP A 104 4.03 -11.52 -13.79
C ASP A 104 3.81 -11.44 -12.26
N ALA A 105 2.77 -10.75 -11.83
CA ALA A 105 2.29 -10.72 -10.46
C ALA A 105 0.77 -11.00 -10.42
N GLN A 106 0.27 -11.44 -9.25
CA GLN A 106 -1.12 -11.80 -9.09
C GLN A 106 -1.96 -10.64 -8.57
N PHE A 107 -1.41 -9.83 -7.69
CA PHE A 107 -2.13 -8.76 -7.01
C PHE A 107 -1.31 -7.48 -6.96
N CYS A 108 -1.97 -6.32 -6.83
CA CYS A 108 -1.30 -5.08 -6.46
C CYS A 108 -2.05 -4.34 -5.35
N LEU A 109 -1.28 -3.59 -4.57
CA LEU A 109 -1.72 -2.73 -3.49
C LEU A 109 -1.69 -1.28 -3.98
N LYS A 110 -2.87 -0.71 -4.26
CA LYS A 110 -3.00 0.61 -4.87
C LYS A 110 -4.22 1.36 -4.32
N GLY A 111 -4.31 2.65 -4.64
CA GLY A 111 -5.50 3.44 -4.38
C GLY A 111 -6.62 3.14 -5.38
N VAL A 112 -7.88 3.32 -4.95
CA VAL A 112 -9.09 3.07 -5.75
C VAL A 112 -9.06 3.77 -7.12
N GLU A 113 -8.47 4.97 -7.20
CA GLU A 113 -8.30 5.75 -8.43
C GLU A 113 -7.53 4.99 -9.51
N THR A 114 -6.65 4.08 -9.12
CA THR A 114 -5.86 3.28 -10.06
C THR A 114 -6.75 2.33 -10.86
N SER A 115 -7.67 1.62 -10.22
CA SER A 115 -8.62 0.76 -10.94
C SER A 115 -9.51 1.56 -11.89
N LEU A 116 -9.95 2.76 -11.47
CA LEU A 116 -10.72 3.67 -12.32
C LEU A 116 -9.94 4.05 -13.58
N MET A 117 -8.69 4.50 -13.45
CA MET A 117 -7.85 4.90 -14.59
C MET A 117 -7.53 3.74 -15.53
N VAL A 118 -7.20 2.57 -14.97
CA VAL A 118 -6.88 1.36 -15.74
C VAL A 118 -8.10 0.89 -16.55
N ASN A 119 -9.28 0.89 -15.93
CA ASN A 119 -10.52 0.45 -16.59
C ASN A 119 -11.01 1.47 -17.63
N GLU A 120 -10.89 2.78 -17.39
CA GLU A 120 -11.18 3.79 -18.45
C GLU A 120 -10.24 3.62 -19.64
N GLY A 121 -8.97 3.22 -19.38
CA GLY A 121 -7.98 2.88 -20.41
C GLY A 121 -8.26 1.58 -21.17
N GLY A 122 -9.29 0.82 -20.77
CA GLY A 122 -9.71 -0.42 -21.44
C GLY A 122 -8.91 -1.65 -21.02
N GLN A 123 -8.15 -1.57 -19.92
CA GLN A 123 -7.43 -2.72 -19.33
C GLN A 123 -8.22 -3.18 -18.10
N GLY A 124 -8.64 -4.43 -18.06
CA GLY A 124 -9.51 -4.95 -16.99
C GLY A 124 -8.75 -5.15 -15.68
N MET A 125 -9.18 -4.42 -14.62
CA MET A 125 -8.66 -4.55 -13.27
C MET A 125 -9.77 -4.42 -12.23
N LYS A 126 -9.84 -5.35 -11.29
CA LYS A 126 -10.85 -5.39 -10.23
C LYS A 126 -10.23 -5.18 -8.87
N ILE A 127 -10.90 -4.38 -8.06
CA ILE A 127 -10.71 -4.33 -6.61
C ILE A 127 -11.44 -5.51 -6.00
N LEU A 128 -10.74 -6.30 -5.20
CA LEU A 128 -11.26 -7.48 -4.51
C LEU A 128 -11.75 -7.16 -3.10
N LEU A 129 -11.08 -6.22 -2.44
CA LEU A 129 -11.42 -5.70 -1.13
C LEU A 129 -10.72 -4.37 -0.87
N SER A 130 -11.29 -3.60 0.04
CA SER A 130 -10.69 -2.38 0.57
C SER A 130 -10.04 -2.67 1.94
N THR A 131 -8.92 -2.04 2.23
CA THR A 131 -8.20 -2.22 3.50
C THR A 131 -8.47 -1.08 4.49
N THR A 132 -9.00 0.04 4.00
CA THR A 132 -9.43 1.19 4.80
C THR A 132 -10.85 1.60 4.42
N GLN A 133 -11.55 2.25 5.35
CA GLN A 133 -12.91 2.76 5.15
C GLN A 133 -13.03 4.27 5.36
N LYS A 134 -11.93 4.93 5.76
CA LYS A 134 -11.85 6.38 5.91
C LYS A 134 -10.70 6.96 5.11
N TYR A 135 -10.75 8.26 4.88
CA TYR A 135 -9.68 8.98 4.19
C TYR A 135 -8.55 9.28 5.19
N PRO A 136 -7.40 8.59 5.15
CA PRO A 136 -6.42 8.68 6.24
C PRO A 136 -5.46 9.87 6.11
N TYR A 137 -5.70 10.78 5.16
CA TYR A 137 -4.81 11.90 4.92
C TYR A 137 -5.18 13.11 5.76
N GLN A 138 -4.15 13.89 6.10
CA GLN A 138 -4.31 15.16 6.82
C GLN A 138 -3.63 16.28 6.04
N LEU A 139 -4.31 17.43 5.93
CA LEU A 139 -3.69 18.66 5.49
C LEU A 139 -3.15 19.41 6.70
N ILE A 140 -1.84 19.59 6.73
CA ILE A 140 -1.12 20.23 7.83
C ILE A 140 -0.63 21.60 7.36
N GLY A 141 -0.99 22.67 8.06
CA GLY A 141 -0.39 23.98 7.90
C GLY A 141 0.99 24.04 8.56
N ALA A 142 1.93 24.70 7.94
CA ALA A 142 3.33 24.72 8.34
C ALA A 142 3.57 25.30 9.75
N THR A 143 2.74 26.26 10.16
CA THR A 143 2.79 26.91 11.48
C THR A 143 1.41 27.36 11.90
N SER A 144 1.26 27.90 13.12
CA SER A 144 -0.01 28.49 13.58
C SER A 144 -0.53 29.66 12.72
N GLN A 145 0.34 30.29 11.91
CA GLN A 145 -0.06 31.29 10.93
C GLN A 145 -0.91 30.66 9.80
N TYR A 146 -0.64 29.39 9.46
CA TYR A 146 -1.30 28.64 8.40
C TYR A 146 -2.25 27.60 9.00
N SER A 147 -3.21 28.04 9.82
CA SER A 147 -4.11 27.16 10.58
C SER A 147 -5.49 27.00 9.96
N THR A 148 -5.76 27.65 8.82
CA THR A 148 -7.02 27.53 8.07
C THR A 148 -6.73 27.41 6.57
N LEU A 149 -7.72 26.94 5.78
CA LEU A 149 -7.59 26.90 4.32
C LEU A 149 -7.34 28.30 3.74
N GLU A 150 -8.04 29.32 4.26
CA GLU A 150 -7.90 30.72 3.80
C GLU A 150 -6.48 31.25 4.02
N SER A 151 -5.82 30.82 5.09
CA SER A 151 -4.46 31.25 5.39
C SER A 151 -3.41 30.69 4.44
N LEU A 152 -3.73 29.64 3.66
CA LEU A 152 -2.87 29.07 2.63
C LEU A 152 -2.88 29.84 1.32
N LYS A 153 -3.79 30.80 1.15
CA LYS A 153 -3.90 31.60 -0.09
C LYS A 153 -2.61 32.36 -0.40
N GLY A 154 -2.14 32.22 -1.62
CA GLY A 154 -0.84 32.74 -2.09
C GLY A 154 0.37 31.89 -1.71
N GLY A 155 0.14 30.77 -1.02
CA GLY A 155 1.18 29.85 -0.55
C GLY A 155 1.39 28.63 -1.43
N VAL A 156 2.30 27.77 -0.96
CA VAL A 156 2.67 26.50 -1.60
C VAL A 156 2.35 25.36 -0.63
N VAL A 157 1.62 24.36 -1.13
CA VAL A 157 1.23 23.14 -0.40
C VAL A 157 1.86 21.93 -1.07
N ALA A 158 2.56 21.08 -0.33
CA ALA A 158 3.08 19.83 -0.87
C ALA A 158 1.98 18.76 -0.93
N GLY A 159 1.77 18.14 -2.10
CA GLY A 159 0.72 17.18 -2.39
C GLY A 159 1.23 15.82 -2.93
N GLY A 160 2.40 15.33 -2.46
CA GLY A 160 2.93 14.03 -2.90
C GLY A 160 3.78 14.12 -4.18
N LEU A 161 3.99 12.98 -4.84
CA LEU A 161 5.03 12.83 -5.89
C LEU A 161 4.52 13.06 -7.31
N SER A 162 3.21 13.04 -7.54
CA SER A 162 2.63 13.23 -8.88
C SER A 162 1.26 13.90 -8.80
N VAL A 163 0.83 14.52 -9.91
CA VAL A 163 -0.49 15.18 -10.02
C VAL A 163 -1.68 14.21 -9.92
N ASN A 164 -1.43 12.92 -10.14
CA ASN A 164 -2.46 11.87 -10.03
C ASN A 164 -2.34 11.06 -8.73
N SER A 165 -1.47 11.48 -7.79
CA SER A 165 -1.35 10.80 -6.51
C SER A 165 -2.49 11.20 -5.56
N GLY A 166 -2.88 10.28 -4.67
CA GLY A 166 -3.90 10.54 -3.66
C GLY A 166 -3.66 11.81 -2.83
N PRO A 167 -2.42 12.09 -2.33
CA PRO A 167 -2.15 13.32 -1.59
C PRO A 167 -2.34 14.60 -2.41
N TYR A 168 -1.99 14.58 -3.70
CA TYR A 168 -2.23 15.72 -4.59
C TYR A 168 -3.73 15.96 -4.78
N THR A 169 -4.47 14.89 -5.05
CA THR A 169 -5.91 14.92 -5.23
C THR A 169 -6.63 15.42 -3.96
N PHE A 170 -6.16 14.98 -2.78
CA PHE A 170 -6.69 15.46 -1.50
C PHE A 170 -6.45 16.96 -1.30
N ALA A 171 -5.23 17.46 -1.56
CA ALA A 171 -4.94 18.88 -1.50
C ALA A 171 -5.86 19.68 -2.43
N ARG A 172 -6.02 19.22 -3.68
CA ARG A 172 -6.93 19.87 -4.65
C ARG A 172 -8.38 19.89 -4.19
N ALA A 173 -8.87 18.79 -3.62
CA ALA A 173 -10.24 18.74 -3.10
C ALA A 173 -10.45 19.73 -1.94
N CYS A 174 -9.49 19.82 -1.02
CA CYS A 174 -9.51 20.78 0.07
C CYS A 174 -9.54 22.24 -0.47
N MET A 175 -8.68 22.56 -1.45
CA MET A 175 -8.63 23.90 -2.04
C MET A 175 -9.89 24.22 -2.83
N ALA A 176 -10.41 23.29 -3.63
CA ALA A 176 -11.64 23.45 -4.39
C ALA A 176 -12.85 23.69 -3.45
N ASN A 177 -12.93 22.97 -2.32
CA ASN A 177 -13.98 23.18 -1.31
C ASN A 177 -13.92 24.58 -0.67
N ALA A 178 -12.72 25.18 -0.55
CA ALA A 178 -12.55 26.56 -0.12
C ALA A 178 -12.82 27.59 -1.22
N GLY A 179 -13.15 27.15 -2.45
CA GLY A 179 -13.36 28.02 -3.61
C GLY A 179 -12.05 28.54 -4.22
N PHE A 180 -10.92 27.89 -3.96
CA PHE A 180 -9.61 28.28 -4.49
C PHE A 180 -9.33 27.57 -5.80
N SER A 181 -8.71 28.31 -6.72
CA SER A 181 -8.13 27.81 -7.96
C SER A 181 -6.64 27.47 -7.80
N ASP A 182 -6.05 26.88 -8.86
CA ASP A 182 -4.60 26.62 -8.91
C ASP A 182 -3.76 27.92 -8.92
N GLU A 183 -4.38 29.09 -9.20
CA GLU A 183 -3.73 30.42 -9.11
C GLU A 183 -3.73 30.96 -7.66
N ASP A 184 -4.68 30.50 -6.82
CA ASP A 184 -4.80 30.95 -5.42
C ASP A 184 -3.83 30.20 -4.50
N VAL A 185 -3.59 28.90 -4.73
CA VAL A 185 -2.66 28.05 -3.96
C VAL A 185 -1.92 27.12 -4.91
N THR A 186 -0.60 27.16 -4.86
CA THR A 186 0.23 26.25 -5.65
C THR A 186 0.35 24.90 -4.95
N ILE A 187 -0.09 23.82 -5.60
CA ILE A 187 0.16 22.46 -5.10
C ILE A 187 1.42 21.92 -5.77
N THR A 188 2.48 21.68 -4.99
CA THR A 188 3.77 21.21 -5.49
C THR A 188 3.96 19.71 -5.25
N GLN A 189 4.74 19.09 -6.14
CA GLN A 189 5.12 17.67 -6.03
C GLN A 189 6.42 17.57 -5.23
N MET A 190 6.37 16.86 -4.11
CA MET A 190 7.52 16.66 -3.23
C MET A 190 7.35 15.36 -2.44
N ALA A 191 8.46 14.65 -2.20
CA ALA A 191 8.48 13.51 -1.29
C ALA A 191 8.30 13.98 0.15
N SER A 192 7.50 13.25 0.95
CA SER A 192 7.20 13.58 2.34
C SER A 192 8.44 13.73 3.24
N ALA A 193 9.52 13.00 2.93
CA ALA A 193 10.79 13.13 3.64
C ALA A 193 11.41 14.54 3.55
N GLY A 194 11.02 15.33 2.54
CA GLY A 194 11.49 16.72 2.35
C GLY A 194 10.63 17.77 3.05
N TYR A 195 9.43 17.44 3.51
CA TYR A 195 8.45 18.41 4.00
C TYR A 195 8.96 19.26 5.15
N ALA A 196 9.54 18.64 6.18
CA ALA A 196 10.02 19.36 7.37
C ALA A 196 11.12 20.37 7.01
N ALA A 197 12.06 20.01 6.13
CA ALA A 197 13.12 20.90 5.68
C ALA A 197 12.57 22.08 4.87
N ALA A 198 11.64 21.82 3.93
CA ALA A 198 11.02 22.85 3.09
C ALA A 198 10.13 23.81 3.93
N ILE A 199 9.41 23.30 4.92
CA ILE A 199 8.65 24.11 5.89
C ILE A 199 9.61 25.01 6.68
N GLN A 200 10.70 24.46 7.19
CA GLN A 200 11.69 25.25 7.95
C GLN A 200 12.37 26.32 7.10
N ALA A 201 12.57 26.06 5.80
CA ALA A 201 13.08 27.03 4.83
C ALA A 201 12.04 28.10 4.42
N GLY A 202 10.77 27.95 4.81
CA GLY A 202 9.67 28.83 4.40
C GLY A 202 9.18 28.60 2.98
N GLU A 203 9.59 27.50 2.33
CA GLU A 203 9.23 27.13 0.98
C GLU A 203 7.82 26.53 0.89
N LEU A 204 7.34 25.92 1.97
CA LEU A 204 5.99 25.36 2.07
C LEU A 204 5.21 26.05 3.18
N GLN A 205 3.94 26.35 2.89
CA GLN A 205 2.95 26.85 3.85
C GLN A 205 2.03 25.75 4.36
N GLY A 206 2.03 24.60 3.69
CA GLY A 206 1.33 23.40 4.11
C GLY A 206 1.81 22.15 3.40
N ALA A 207 1.38 20.99 3.89
CA ALA A 207 1.68 19.70 3.30
C ALA A 207 0.57 18.69 3.60
N VAL A 208 0.32 17.76 2.68
CA VAL A 208 -0.54 16.61 2.92
C VAL A 208 0.29 15.48 3.51
N SER A 209 -0.05 15.12 4.74
CA SER A 209 0.45 13.90 5.38
C SER A 209 -0.39 12.70 4.95
N THR A 210 0.28 11.59 4.65
CA THR A 210 -0.35 10.35 4.17
C THR A 210 -0.50 9.29 5.24
N ASN A 211 0.05 9.50 6.42
CA ASN A 211 -0.10 8.65 7.58
C ASN A 211 0.00 9.47 8.88
N PRO A 212 -0.54 8.96 10.00
CA PRO A 212 -0.57 9.68 11.27
C PRO A 212 0.83 10.03 11.81
N TRP A 213 1.81 9.12 11.65
CA TRP A 213 3.18 9.38 12.10
C TRP A 213 3.83 10.56 11.39
N SER A 214 3.64 10.66 10.07
CA SER A 214 4.17 11.83 9.34
C SER A 214 3.44 13.12 9.72
N ALA A 215 2.13 13.05 10.00
CA ALA A 215 1.38 14.18 10.53
C ALA A 215 1.91 14.61 11.91
N LYS A 216 2.14 13.63 12.81
CA LYS A 216 2.74 13.88 14.12
C LYS A 216 4.08 14.61 14.01
N LYS A 217 4.98 14.17 13.14
CA LYS A 217 6.28 14.84 12.93
C LYS A 217 6.13 16.32 12.53
N LEU A 218 5.15 16.62 11.67
CA LEU A 218 4.89 17.98 11.24
C LEU A 218 4.27 18.82 12.37
N THR A 219 3.34 18.26 13.15
CA THR A 219 2.72 18.96 14.28
C THR A 219 3.67 19.15 15.44
N ASP A 220 4.53 18.18 15.75
CA ASP A 220 5.60 18.32 16.75
C ASP A 220 6.61 19.44 16.38
N ALA A 221 6.78 19.69 15.06
CA ALA A 221 7.59 20.79 14.56
C ALA A 221 6.87 22.16 14.55
N GLY A 222 5.64 22.24 15.06
CA GLY A 222 4.84 23.47 15.17
C GLY A 222 3.77 23.64 14.09
N GLY A 223 3.56 22.64 13.26
CA GLY A 223 2.46 22.59 12.29
C GLY A 223 1.10 22.42 12.97
N VAL A 224 0.05 22.71 12.23
CA VAL A 224 -1.35 22.64 12.70
C VAL A 224 -2.18 21.82 11.73
N VAL A 225 -2.96 20.86 12.22
CA VAL A 225 -3.93 20.13 11.40
C VAL A 225 -5.03 21.09 10.96
N ILE A 226 -5.16 21.31 9.65
CA ILE A 226 -6.22 22.12 9.05
C ILE A 226 -7.41 21.24 8.72
N ILE A 227 -7.16 20.11 8.05
CA ILE A 227 -8.16 19.11 7.68
C ILE A 227 -7.66 17.74 8.12
N ASP A 228 -8.49 17.03 8.84
CA ASP A 228 -8.33 15.61 9.12
C ASP A 228 -9.34 14.83 8.28
N GLY A 229 -8.85 14.00 7.35
CA GLY A 229 -9.68 13.18 6.49
C GLY A 229 -10.42 12.07 7.22
N THR A 230 -10.02 11.73 8.45
CA THR A 230 -10.74 10.74 9.28
C THR A 230 -11.94 11.33 10.00
N ASP A 231 -12.04 12.67 10.11
CA ASP A 231 -13.22 13.36 10.64
C ASP A 231 -14.36 13.36 9.62
N GLY A 232 -15.30 12.44 9.79
CA GLY A 232 -16.42 12.22 8.87
C GLY A 232 -17.19 13.48 8.50
N PRO A 233 -17.66 14.31 9.45
CA PRO A 233 -18.37 15.56 9.15
C PRO A 233 -17.54 16.57 8.35
N THR A 234 -16.25 16.65 8.56
CA THR A 234 -15.35 17.55 7.81
C THR A 234 -15.11 17.02 6.41
N ILE A 235 -14.76 15.74 6.29
CA ILE A 235 -14.45 15.16 4.98
C ILE A 235 -15.69 15.11 4.07
N LYS A 236 -16.87 14.86 4.62
CA LYS A 236 -18.13 14.90 3.86
C LYS A 236 -18.38 16.23 3.15
N LYS A 237 -17.98 17.35 3.76
CA LYS A 237 -18.11 18.67 3.12
C LYS A 237 -17.17 18.81 1.92
N ILE A 238 -16.03 18.11 1.94
CA ILE A 238 -14.97 18.21 0.94
C ILE A 238 -15.19 17.25 -0.22
N ILE A 239 -15.53 15.99 0.08
CA ILE A 239 -15.63 14.94 -0.94
C ILE A 239 -17.05 14.38 -1.13
N GLY A 240 -18.02 14.80 -0.32
CA GLY A 240 -19.41 14.34 -0.41
C GLY A 240 -19.72 13.08 0.41
N SER A 241 -18.72 12.40 0.96
CA SER A 241 -18.87 11.15 1.74
C SER A 241 -18.10 11.21 3.06
N GLU A 242 -18.60 10.53 4.09
CA GLU A 242 -17.87 10.27 5.34
C GLU A 242 -16.97 9.05 5.23
N SER A 243 -17.19 8.18 4.25
CA SER A 243 -16.39 7.01 3.91
C SER A 243 -15.57 7.29 2.66
N TYR A 244 -14.37 6.72 2.63
CA TYR A 244 -13.53 6.70 1.43
C TYR A 244 -12.58 5.52 1.48
N GLU A 245 -12.87 4.52 0.68
CA GLU A 245 -12.15 3.26 0.63
C GLU A 245 -10.92 3.40 -0.29
N LEU A 246 -9.94 4.22 0.16
CA LEU A 246 -8.79 4.60 -0.65
C LEU A 246 -7.87 3.43 -0.95
N PHE A 247 -7.43 2.72 0.10
CA PHE A 247 -6.43 1.66 -0.04
C PHE A 247 -7.10 0.32 -0.32
N THR A 248 -6.68 -0.32 -1.41
CA THR A 248 -7.37 -1.50 -1.95
C THR A 248 -6.38 -2.58 -2.38
N VAL A 249 -6.89 -3.81 -2.52
CA VAL A 249 -6.20 -4.94 -3.13
C VAL A 249 -6.86 -5.24 -4.47
N MET A 250 -6.06 -5.26 -5.53
CA MET A 250 -6.53 -5.40 -6.91
C MET A 250 -5.91 -6.59 -7.60
N THR A 251 -6.61 -7.09 -8.61
CA THR A 251 -6.11 -8.09 -9.55
C THR A 251 -6.62 -7.82 -10.98
N SER A 252 -6.08 -8.52 -11.97
CA SER A 252 -6.54 -8.40 -13.37
C SER A 252 -7.76 -9.29 -13.64
N ASP A 253 -8.63 -8.84 -14.57
CA ASP A 253 -9.72 -9.65 -15.10
C ASP A 253 -9.21 -10.99 -15.66
N ASN A 254 -8.00 -11.00 -16.20
CA ASN A 254 -7.35 -12.21 -16.71
C ASN A 254 -7.12 -13.24 -15.59
N LEU A 255 -6.59 -12.84 -14.45
CA LEU A 255 -6.36 -13.76 -13.33
C LEU A 255 -7.69 -14.30 -12.79
N ILE A 256 -8.69 -13.44 -12.63
CA ILE A 256 -10.03 -13.86 -12.20
C ILE A 256 -10.59 -14.94 -13.15
N ALA A 257 -10.46 -14.74 -14.46
CA ALA A 257 -10.96 -15.69 -15.46
C ALA A 257 -10.16 -17.00 -15.52
N GLN A 258 -8.83 -16.95 -15.31
CA GLN A 258 -7.94 -18.10 -15.45
C GLN A 258 -7.81 -18.93 -14.19
N ASN A 259 -7.78 -18.29 -13.02
CA ASN A 259 -7.59 -18.95 -11.73
C ASN A 259 -8.41 -18.29 -10.61
N PRO A 260 -9.76 -18.36 -10.67
CA PRO A 260 -10.61 -17.78 -9.62
C PRO A 260 -10.42 -18.46 -8.26
N GLU A 261 -9.96 -19.71 -8.22
CA GLU A 261 -9.68 -20.41 -6.97
C GLU A 261 -8.49 -19.78 -6.22
N LEU A 262 -7.42 -19.43 -6.93
CA LEU A 262 -6.27 -18.70 -6.32
C LEU A 262 -6.71 -17.34 -5.77
N VAL A 263 -7.54 -16.60 -6.52
CA VAL A 263 -8.10 -15.33 -6.08
C VAL A 263 -8.91 -15.51 -4.80
N GLN A 264 -9.79 -16.55 -4.76
CA GLN A 264 -10.59 -16.83 -3.56
C GLN A 264 -9.72 -17.15 -2.35
N LYS A 265 -8.70 -18.00 -2.49
CA LYS A 265 -7.75 -18.31 -1.42
C LYS A 265 -7.06 -17.07 -0.87
N ALA A 266 -6.59 -16.19 -1.75
CA ALA A 266 -5.95 -14.94 -1.33
C ALA A 266 -6.91 -14.02 -0.58
N VAL A 267 -8.16 -13.89 -1.06
CA VAL A 267 -9.19 -13.09 -0.39
C VAL A 267 -9.58 -13.71 0.96
N ASN A 268 -9.71 -15.04 1.06
CA ASN A 268 -9.96 -15.72 2.34
C ASN A 268 -8.92 -15.36 3.40
N ALA A 269 -7.63 -15.44 3.03
CA ALA A 269 -6.53 -15.12 3.94
C ALA A 269 -6.60 -13.66 4.44
N MET A 270 -6.85 -12.71 3.53
CA MET A 270 -6.95 -11.29 3.90
C MET A 270 -8.21 -10.99 4.71
N THR A 271 -9.33 -11.66 4.43
CA THR A 271 -10.58 -11.54 5.21
C THR A 271 -10.39 -12.06 6.64
N LYS A 272 -9.65 -13.17 6.84
CA LYS A 272 -9.24 -13.63 8.18
C LYS A 272 -8.43 -12.56 8.92
N ALA A 273 -7.52 -11.87 8.22
CA ALA A 273 -6.75 -10.78 8.82
C ALA A 273 -7.64 -9.59 9.20
N ILE A 274 -8.60 -9.19 8.36
CA ILE A 274 -9.59 -8.16 8.68
C ILE A 274 -10.39 -8.57 9.94
N GLN A 275 -10.85 -9.81 10.01
CA GLN A 275 -11.58 -10.34 11.18
C GLN A 275 -10.71 -10.29 12.44
N TRP A 276 -9.46 -10.73 12.37
CA TRP A 276 -8.51 -10.68 13.49
C TRP A 276 -8.28 -9.24 13.97
N MET A 277 -8.11 -8.29 13.06
CA MET A 277 -7.90 -6.88 13.40
C MET A 277 -9.05 -6.24 14.18
N GLN A 278 -10.28 -6.77 14.10
CA GLN A 278 -11.42 -6.25 14.88
C GLN A 278 -11.14 -6.35 16.39
N THR A 279 -10.52 -7.44 16.85
CA THR A 279 -10.27 -7.71 18.25
C THR A 279 -8.84 -7.44 18.70
N ALA A 280 -7.88 -7.43 17.78
CA ALA A 280 -6.47 -7.17 18.08
C ALA A 280 -6.26 -5.76 18.61
N SER A 281 -5.35 -5.61 19.57
CA SER A 281 -4.86 -4.31 20.02
C SER A 281 -3.98 -3.63 18.97
N ALA A 282 -3.78 -2.32 19.09
CA ALA A 282 -2.86 -1.58 18.23
C ALA A 282 -1.42 -2.12 18.35
N GLU A 283 -1.02 -2.54 19.56
CA GLU A 283 0.30 -3.15 19.80
C GLU A 283 0.45 -4.48 19.05
N GLU A 284 -0.55 -5.36 19.11
CA GLU A 284 -0.53 -6.63 18.38
C GLU A 284 -0.47 -6.41 16.86
N ILE A 285 -1.22 -5.44 16.33
CA ILE A 285 -1.16 -5.06 14.91
C ILE A 285 0.25 -4.61 14.55
N ALA A 286 0.82 -3.65 15.30
CA ALA A 286 2.15 -3.11 15.03
C ALA A 286 3.24 -4.19 15.11
N GLN A 287 3.22 -5.05 16.14
CA GLN A 287 4.20 -6.12 16.30
C GLN A 287 4.16 -7.14 15.16
N ASN A 288 2.96 -7.49 14.67
CA ASN A 288 2.83 -8.41 13.54
C ASN A 288 3.16 -7.77 12.19
N LEU A 289 3.11 -6.44 12.05
CA LEU A 289 3.58 -5.72 10.87
C LEU A 289 5.10 -5.53 10.84
N LEU A 290 5.75 -5.44 12.01
CA LEU A 290 7.16 -5.10 12.16
C LEU A 290 8.13 -5.94 11.30
N PRO A 291 7.93 -7.27 11.08
CA PRO A 291 8.81 -8.05 10.22
C PRO A 291 8.89 -7.57 8.75
N LEU A 292 7.91 -6.78 8.29
CA LEU A 292 7.84 -6.25 6.93
C LEU A 292 8.24 -4.77 6.83
N PHE A 293 8.53 -4.12 7.98
CA PHE A 293 8.84 -2.69 8.07
C PHE A 293 10.13 -2.50 8.88
N ASP A 294 11.25 -2.32 8.19
CA ASP A 294 12.59 -2.21 8.80
C ASP A 294 12.68 -1.08 9.84
N GLY A 295 12.78 -1.45 11.13
CA GLY A 295 13.08 -0.50 12.22
C GLY A 295 11.99 0.55 12.52
N ALA A 296 10.75 0.33 12.07
CA ALA A 296 9.65 1.29 12.16
C ALA A 296 8.71 1.04 13.37
N GLU A 297 9.19 0.43 14.46
CA GLU A 297 8.34 0.01 15.59
C GLU A 297 7.52 1.18 16.18
N GLU A 298 8.15 2.32 16.48
CA GLU A 298 7.46 3.49 17.03
C GLU A 298 6.43 4.06 16.05
N GLU A 299 6.77 4.11 14.76
CA GLU A 299 5.88 4.55 13.69
C GLU A 299 4.66 3.63 13.58
N LEU A 300 4.87 2.33 13.46
CA LEU A 300 3.78 1.35 13.36
C LEU A 300 2.86 1.36 14.58
N GLN A 301 3.44 1.47 15.78
CA GLN A 301 2.65 1.56 17.01
C GLN A 301 1.78 2.81 17.05
N TYR A 302 2.33 3.95 16.64
CA TYR A 302 1.58 5.20 16.59
C TYR A 302 0.47 5.14 15.54
N ASP A 303 0.80 4.72 14.32
CA ASP A 303 -0.15 4.64 13.21
C ASP A 303 -1.27 3.65 13.51
N ALA A 304 -0.96 2.47 14.04
CA ALA A 304 -1.97 1.48 14.42
C ALA A 304 -2.88 1.98 15.56
N SER A 305 -2.34 2.72 16.53
CA SER A 305 -3.12 3.31 17.62
C SER A 305 -4.08 4.38 17.10
N TYR A 306 -3.59 5.26 16.24
CA TYR A 306 -4.40 6.30 15.62
C TYR A 306 -5.52 5.71 14.77
N ASP A 307 -5.20 4.75 13.90
CA ASP A 307 -6.17 4.17 12.98
C ASP A 307 -7.26 3.35 13.69
N LYS A 308 -6.92 2.69 14.79
CA LYS A 308 -7.94 2.04 15.64
C LYS A 308 -8.85 3.07 16.31
N GLU A 309 -8.31 4.15 16.86
CA GLU A 309 -9.08 5.22 17.51
C GLU A 309 -10.02 5.91 16.52
N HIS A 310 -9.55 6.16 15.30
CA HIS A 310 -10.30 6.88 14.27
C HIS A 310 -11.06 5.95 13.29
N HIS A 311 -11.02 4.62 13.51
CA HIS A 311 -11.70 3.63 12.68
C HIS A 311 -11.32 3.73 11.20
N VAL A 312 -10.03 3.87 10.89
CA VAL A 312 -9.52 3.99 9.52
C VAL A 312 -9.54 2.66 8.79
N TYR A 313 -9.09 1.58 9.47
CA TYR A 313 -9.14 0.25 8.88
C TYR A 313 -10.57 -0.20 8.61
N THR A 314 -10.74 -0.90 7.49
CA THR A 314 -12.03 -1.51 7.16
C THR A 314 -12.47 -2.52 8.23
N THR A 315 -13.78 -2.66 8.39
CA THR A 315 -14.37 -3.69 9.26
C THR A 315 -14.81 -4.92 8.48
N ASP A 316 -15.02 -4.79 7.18
CA ASP A 316 -15.59 -5.85 6.34
C ASP A 316 -14.98 -5.96 4.94
N GLY A 317 -14.23 -4.95 4.49
CA GLY A 317 -13.55 -4.93 3.20
C GLY A 317 -14.39 -4.38 2.04
N TYR A 318 -15.67 -4.09 2.24
CA TYR A 318 -16.57 -3.60 1.19
C TYR A 318 -16.38 -2.10 0.92
N HIS A 319 -16.72 -1.68 -0.30
CA HIS A 319 -16.90 -0.27 -0.61
C HIS A 319 -18.30 0.21 -0.20
N THR A 320 -18.43 1.53 0.00
CA THR A 320 -19.73 2.19 0.13
C THR A 320 -20.08 2.92 -1.16
N GLU A 321 -21.38 3.02 -1.50
CA GLU A 321 -21.84 3.75 -2.67
C GLU A 321 -21.33 5.20 -2.66
N SER A 322 -21.49 5.89 -1.52
CA SER A 322 -21.03 7.29 -1.38
C SER A 322 -19.50 7.43 -1.45
N GLY A 323 -18.72 6.46 -0.93
CA GLY A 323 -17.27 6.42 -1.05
C GLY A 323 -16.82 6.23 -2.49
N TYR A 324 -17.52 5.38 -3.24
CA TYR A 324 -17.25 5.19 -4.66
C TYR A 324 -17.58 6.42 -5.50
N GLU A 325 -18.72 7.08 -5.26
CA GLU A 325 -19.06 8.35 -5.91
C GLU A 325 -18.02 9.44 -5.63
N ALA A 326 -17.50 9.49 -4.39
CA ALA A 326 -16.39 10.37 -4.03
C ALA A 326 -15.10 10.01 -4.81
N ALA A 327 -14.78 8.72 -4.98
CA ALA A 327 -13.63 8.28 -5.75
C ALA A 327 -13.71 8.69 -7.22
N ILE A 328 -14.86 8.53 -7.85
CA ILE A 328 -15.12 9.02 -9.21
C ILE A 328 -14.90 10.55 -9.29
N THR A 329 -15.51 11.30 -8.37
CA THR A 329 -15.42 12.76 -8.33
C THR A 329 -13.98 13.24 -8.17
N LEU A 330 -13.25 12.67 -7.22
CA LEU A 330 -11.86 13.03 -6.96
C LEU A 330 -10.94 12.66 -8.11
N THR A 331 -11.12 11.48 -8.70
CA THR A 331 -10.30 11.04 -9.83
C THR A 331 -10.52 11.91 -11.05
N LYS A 332 -11.76 12.37 -11.30
CA LYS A 332 -12.07 13.38 -12.33
C LYS A 332 -11.43 14.73 -12.01
N LEU A 333 -11.53 15.18 -10.76
CA LEU A 333 -10.91 16.44 -10.33
C LEU A 333 -9.40 16.44 -10.56
N ALA A 334 -8.75 15.30 -10.37
CA ALA A 334 -7.32 15.12 -10.66
C ALA A 334 -7.02 14.98 -12.16
N GLY A 335 -8.02 14.80 -13.01
CA GLY A 335 -7.85 14.55 -14.45
C GLY A 335 -7.48 13.12 -14.78
N GLY A 336 -7.64 12.19 -13.84
CA GLY A 336 -7.31 10.77 -14.01
C GLY A 336 -8.32 10.02 -14.87
N ILE A 337 -9.61 10.41 -14.82
CA ILE A 337 -10.67 9.87 -15.67
C ILE A 337 -11.55 10.99 -16.22
N THR A 338 -12.29 10.70 -17.30
CA THR A 338 -13.21 11.63 -17.96
C THR A 338 -14.67 11.19 -17.86
N LYS A 339 -14.93 9.91 -17.57
CA LYS A 339 -16.25 9.27 -17.52
C LYS A 339 -16.55 8.75 -16.13
N ASP A 340 -17.84 8.59 -15.82
CA ASP A 340 -18.26 7.75 -14.71
C ASP A 340 -18.15 6.29 -15.12
N LEU A 341 -17.58 5.48 -14.24
CA LEU A 341 -17.53 4.03 -14.39
C LEU A 341 -18.51 3.42 -13.37
N PRO A 342 -19.32 2.44 -13.76
CA PRO A 342 -20.15 1.74 -12.80
C PRO A 342 -19.28 0.88 -11.86
N ALA A 343 -19.74 0.70 -10.62
CA ALA A 343 -18.96 0.02 -9.59
C ALA A 343 -18.58 -1.41 -9.97
N ASP A 344 -19.44 -2.13 -10.70
CA ASP A 344 -19.18 -3.50 -11.18
C ASP A 344 -18.07 -3.60 -12.23
N GLN A 345 -17.69 -2.49 -12.87
CA GLN A 345 -16.48 -2.43 -13.70
C GLN A 345 -15.20 -2.26 -12.87
N THR A 346 -15.30 -1.76 -11.64
CA THR A 346 -14.17 -1.45 -10.77
C THR A 346 -13.97 -2.49 -9.67
N TYR A 347 -15.06 -3.04 -9.13
CA TYR A 347 -15.04 -4.01 -8.03
C TYR A 347 -15.52 -5.39 -8.47
N ASP A 348 -14.94 -6.43 -7.86
CA ASP A 348 -15.52 -7.77 -7.80
C ASP A 348 -15.46 -8.28 -6.35
N GLU A 349 -16.48 -7.94 -5.59
CA GLU A 349 -16.60 -8.31 -4.18
C GLU A 349 -17.26 -9.67 -3.95
N SER A 350 -17.49 -10.44 -5.01
CA SER A 350 -18.05 -11.81 -4.89
C SER A 350 -17.12 -12.74 -4.11
N PHE A 351 -15.82 -12.60 -4.28
CA PHE A 351 -14.79 -13.35 -3.52
C PHE A 351 -14.82 -12.99 -2.04
N LEU A 352 -15.00 -11.71 -1.72
CA LEU A 352 -15.11 -11.23 -0.35
C LEU A 352 -16.37 -11.75 0.34
N ALA A 353 -17.51 -11.73 -0.37
CA ALA A 353 -18.76 -12.28 0.11
C ALA A 353 -18.64 -13.78 0.45
N ASN A 354 -18.02 -14.57 -0.44
CA ASN A 354 -17.75 -15.99 -0.23
C ASN A 354 -16.81 -16.23 0.97
N ALA A 355 -15.78 -15.38 1.15
CA ALA A 355 -14.87 -15.48 2.29
C ALA A 355 -15.59 -15.24 3.62
N TRP A 356 -16.42 -14.21 3.72
CA TRP A 356 -17.23 -13.94 4.91
C TRP A 356 -18.25 -15.04 5.19
N GLU A 357 -18.89 -15.59 4.16
CA GLU A 357 -19.79 -16.75 4.34
C GLU A 357 -19.05 -17.95 4.93
N THR A 358 -17.82 -18.18 4.53
CA THR A 358 -16.99 -19.28 5.02
C THR A 358 -16.54 -19.07 6.47
N LEU A 359 -16.14 -17.84 6.83
CA LEU A 359 -15.69 -17.51 8.19
C LEU A 359 -16.81 -17.49 9.23
N ASN A 360 -18.04 -17.27 8.81
CA ASN A 360 -19.22 -17.22 9.70
C ASN A 360 -19.92 -18.58 9.89
N LYS A 361 -19.41 -19.66 9.28
CA LYS A 361 -19.88 -21.04 9.47
C LYS A 361 -19.17 -21.72 10.61
#